data_41cda0fe09e359d72524c159d635891a
#
_entry.id   41cda0fe09e359d72524c159d635891a
#
_cell.length_a   1.000
_cell.length_b   1.000
_cell.length_c   1.000
_cell.angle_alpha   90.00
_cell.angle_beta   90.00
_cell.angle_gamma   90.00
#
_symmetry.space_group_name_H-M   'P 1'
#
loop_
_entity.id
_entity.type
_entity.pdbx_description
1 polymer ?
#
loop_
_entity_poly.entity_id
_entity_poly.type
_entity_poly.pdbx_seq_one_letter_code
_entity_poly.pdbx_strand_id
1 'polypeptide(L)'
;MRTLLTKFLILFFICSYSYSQSNTYNNQFKSEINFNENTNSPFTSQELNKLNQVYGPYLEKEILNRPSRVLAMKEILRNRVIIKLENNVLNHKPCSLLSEVSLFNAFVSNLKRDRTFDPLNFNPLKYNFEFHAPTIQRFRVDNSNYFIIINPQNYNNQ
;
A
#
# COMPACT_ATOMS: atom_id res chain seq x y z
N MET A 1 1.09 -19.02 62.27
CA MET A 1 1.14 -19.64 60.91
C MET A 1 0.10 -19.08 59.93
N ARG A 2 -1.13 -18.81 60.35
CA ARG A 2 -2.19 -18.27 59.43
C ARG A 2 -1.90 -16.89 58.84
N THR A 3 -1.24 -16.01 59.59
CA THR A 3 -0.93 -14.62 59.13
C THR A 3 0.23 -14.53 58.10
N LEU A 4 1.09 -15.55 58.04
CA LEU A 4 2.18 -15.61 57.07
C LEU A 4 1.66 -16.04 55.69
N LEU A 5 0.67 -16.96 55.68
CA LEU A 5 0.08 -17.50 54.45
C LEU A 5 -0.71 -16.42 53.66
N THR A 6 -1.42 -15.53 54.41
CA THR A 6 -2.19 -14.44 53.80
C THR A 6 -1.28 -13.38 53.20
N LYS A 7 -0.15 -13.07 53.81
CA LYS A 7 0.83 -12.12 53.26
C LYS A 7 1.49 -12.66 51.97
N PHE A 8 1.75 -13.95 51.90
CA PHE A 8 2.31 -14.60 50.72
C PHE A 8 1.32 -14.62 49.56
N LEU A 9 0.02 -14.83 49.84
CA LEU A 9 -1.03 -14.81 48.82
C LEU A 9 -1.25 -13.41 48.21
N ILE A 10 -1.14 -12.36 49.01
CA ILE A 10 -1.24 -10.97 48.53
C ILE A 10 -0.05 -10.59 47.64
N LEU A 11 1.16 -11.08 47.99
CA LEU A 11 2.35 -10.82 47.15
C LEU A 11 2.24 -11.48 45.78
N PHE A 12 1.60 -12.66 45.71
CA PHE A 12 1.41 -13.36 44.43
C PHE A 12 0.40 -12.66 43.52
N PHE A 13 -0.61 -12.00 44.09
CA PHE A 13 -1.58 -11.22 43.31
C PHE A 13 -1.01 -9.90 42.73
N ILE A 14 -0.03 -9.28 43.40
CA ILE A 14 0.59 -8.03 42.94
C ILE A 14 1.53 -8.31 41.74
N CYS A 15 2.17 -9.49 41.69
CA CYS A 15 3.03 -9.83 40.53
C CYS A 15 2.25 -10.14 39.24
N SER A 16 0.95 -10.45 39.31
CA SER A 16 0.15 -10.78 38.12
C SER A 16 -0.36 -9.56 37.35
N TYR A 17 -0.29 -8.38 37.93
CA TYR A 17 -0.74 -7.14 37.27
C TYR A 17 0.34 -6.40 36.47
N SER A 18 1.58 -6.91 36.46
CA SER A 18 2.69 -6.21 35.80
C SER A 18 2.96 -6.67 34.34
N TYR A 19 2.12 -7.54 33.76
CA TYR A 19 2.26 -8.00 32.39
C TYR A 19 1.13 -7.53 31.48
N SER A 20 0.64 -6.33 31.70
CA SER A 20 -0.01 -5.57 30.64
C SER A 20 1.04 -4.74 29.93
N GLN A 21 1.93 -5.36 29.20
CA GLN A 21 2.63 -4.67 28.14
C GLN A 21 1.60 -4.31 27.10
N SER A 22 1.09 -3.08 27.18
CA SER A 22 0.51 -2.42 26.04
C SER A 22 1.57 -2.46 24.94
N ASN A 23 1.41 -3.36 23.97
CA ASN A 23 1.96 -3.17 22.64
C ASN A 23 1.34 -1.89 22.13
N THR A 24 1.91 -0.76 22.52
CA THR A 24 1.77 0.48 21.81
C THR A 24 2.40 0.17 20.46
N TYR A 25 1.57 -0.22 19.48
CA TYR A 25 1.93 -0.14 18.08
C TYR A 25 2.31 1.31 17.88
N ASN A 26 3.60 1.60 17.96
CA ASN A 26 4.18 2.78 17.36
C ASN A 26 3.94 2.63 15.85
N ASN A 27 2.72 2.96 15.43
CA ASN A 27 2.46 3.42 14.09
C ASN A 27 3.22 4.74 13.94
N GLN A 28 4.54 4.67 13.88
CA GLN A 28 5.31 5.67 13.18
C GLN A 28 4.75 5.61 11.76
N PHE A 29 3.84 6.54 11.47
CA PHE A 29 3.40 6.80 10.12
C PHE A 29 4.65 7.01 9.29
N LYS A 30 5.04 5.99 8.56
CA LYS A 30 6.15 6.07 7.64
C LYS A 30 5.77 7.20 6.68
N SER A 31 6.53 8.28 6.68
CA SER A 31 6.26 9.44 5.82
C SER A 31 6.28 9.07 4.33
N GLU A 32 6.84 7.89 4.03
CA GLU A 32 6.92 7.34 2.69
C GLU A 32 6.75 5.82 2.74
N ILE A 33 5.82 5.29 1.93
CA ILE A 33 5.64 3.86 1.71
C ILE A 33 6.23 3.56 0.34
N ASN A 34 7.36 2.88 0.36
CA ASN A 34 8.01 2.32 -0.83
C ASN A 34 8.06 0.80 -0.65
N PHE A 35 7.48 0.08 -1.60
CA PHE A 35 7.41 -1.38 -1.57
C PHE A 35 8.64 -2.04 -2.21
N ASN A 36 9.74 -1.34 -2.41
CA ASN A 36 10.97 -1.74 -3.09
C ASN A 36 11.36 -3.21 -2.83
N GLU A 37 10.75 -4.13 -3.56
CA GLU A 37 10.91 -5.56 -3.43
C GLU A 37 11.49 -6.16 -4.72
N ASN A 38 12.14 -7.32 -4.54
CA ASN A 38 12.69 -8.06 -5.67
C ASN A 38 11.60 -8.55 -6.63
N THR A 39 11.66 -8.11 -7.87
CA THR A 39 10.70 -8.50 -8.93
C THR A 39 10.84 -9.96 -9.39
N ASN A 40 11.93 -10.64 -9.03
CA ASN A 40 12.11 -12.06 -9.31
C ASN A 40 11.26 -12.97 -8.41
N SER A 41 10.89 -12.50 -7.21
CA SER A 41 10.01 -13.28 -6.32
C SER A 41 8.61 -13.46 -6.92
N PRO A 42 7.89 -14.55 -6.64
CA PRO A 42 6.49 -14.71 -7.04
C PRO A 42 5.60 -13.56 -6.55
N PHE A 43 4.44 -13.38 -7.17
CA PHE A 43 3.43 -12.48 -6.61
C PHE A 43 3.01 -12.91 -5.21
N THR A 44 2.88 -11.96 -4.31
CA THR A 44 2.26 -12.18 -3.01
C THR A 44 0.74 -12.34 -3.15
N SER A 45 0.07 -12.89 -2.14
CA SER A 45 -1.39 -12.99 -2.11
C SER A 45 -2.07 -11.62 -2.21
N GLN A 46 -1.46 -10.58 -1.61
CA GLN A 46 -1.98 -9.21 -1.68
C GLN A 46 -1.87 -8.64 -3.10
N GLU A 47 -0.74 -8.86 -3.79
CA GLU A 47 -0.56 -8.43 -5.17
C GLU A 47 -1.51 -9.16 -6.12
N LEU A 48 -1.67 -10.48 -5.96
CA LEU A 48 -2.65 -11.25 -6.74
C LEU A 48 -4.08 -10.75 -6.52
N ASN A 49 -4.43 -10.39 -5.28
CA ASN A 49 -5.74 -9.81 -5.00
C ASN A 49 -5.93 -8.45 -5.69
N LYS A 50 -4.91 -7.57 -5.69
CA LYS A 50 -4.93 -6.30 -6.42
C LYS A 50 -5.11 -6.50 -7.92
N LEU A 51 -4.39 -7.46 -8.50
CA LEU A 51 -4.53 -7.83 -9.91
C LEU A 51 -5.93 -8.39 -10.21
N ASN A 52 -6.44 -9.29 -9.37
CA ASN A 52 -7.76 -9.89 -9.57
C ASN A 52 -8.89 -8.87 -9.51
N GLN A 53 -8.80 -7.84 -8.66
CA GLN A 53 -9.77 -6.75 -8.61
C GLN A 53 -9.91 -6.03 -9.96
N VAL A 54 -8.83 -5.92 -10.72
CA VAL A 54 -8.77 -5.14 -11.96
C VAL A 54 -8.99 -5.99 -13.20
N TYR A 55 -8.44 -7.18 -13.22
CA TYR A 55 -8.49 -8.07 -14.37
C TYR A 55 -9.58 -9.15 -14.26
N GLY A 56 -10.03 -9.50 -13.05
CA GLY A 56 -11.07 -10.49 -12.81
C GLY A 56 -10.79 -11.81 -13.55
N PRO A 57 -11.75 -12.33 -14.32
CA PRO A 57 -11.59 -13.59 -15.06
C PRO A 57 -10.53 -13.54 -16.17
N TYR A 58 -10.07 -12.35 -16.52
CA TYR A 58 -9.02 -12.16 -17.54
C TYR A 58 -7.59 -12.16 -16.98
N LEU A 59 -7.42 -12.25 -15.65
CA LEU A 59 -6.13 -12.16 -14.98
C LEU A 59 -5.11 -13.16 -15.55
N GLU A 60 -5.50 -14.42 -15.67
CA GLU A 60 -4.63 -15.47 -16.18
C GLU A 60 -4.18 -15.19 -17.60
N LYS A 61 -5.14 -14.95 -18.51
CA LYS A 61 -4.88 -14.70 -19.92
C LYS A 61 -4.07 -13.43 -20.17
N GLU A 62 -4.43 -12.35 -19.47
CA GLU A 62 -3.87 -11.03 -19.76
C GLU A 62 -2.57 -10.76 -19.00
N ILE A 63 -2.34 -11.39 -17.86
CA ILE A 63 -1.16 -11.14 -17.02
C ILE A 63 -0.36 -12.41 -16.80
N LEU A 64 -0.91 -13.43 -16.13
CA LEU A 64 -0.10 -14.53 -15.60
C LEU A 64 0.54 -15.38 -16.68
N ASN A 65 -0.11 -15.56 -17.82
CA ASN A 65 0.41 -16.29 -18.98
C ASN A 65 1.35 -15.46 -19.89
N ARG A 66 1.68 -14.21 -19.46
CA ARG A 66 2.54 -13.30 -20.23
C ARG A 66 3.72 -12.83 -19.39
N PRO A 67 4.90 -13.46 -19.47
CA PRO A 67 6.04 -13.15 -18.59
C PRO A 67 6.44 -11.67 -18.56
N SER A 68 6.42 -10.99 -19.70
CA SER A 68 6.72 -9.55 -19.76
C SER A 68 5.70 -8.69 -18.99
N ARG A 69 4.41 -9.07 -19.01
CA ARG A 69 3.38 -8.37 -18.23
C ARG A 69 3.49 -8.69 -16.74
N VAL A 70 3.82 -9.93 -16.38
CA VAL A 70 4.12 -10.31 -14.99
C VAL A 70 5.21 -9.41 -14.43
N LEU A 71 6.33 -9.26 -15.16
CA LEU A 71 7.43 -8.39 -14.74
C LEU A 71 6.97 -6.92 -14.62
N ALA A 72 6.27 -6.41 -15.63
CA ALA A 72 5.76 -5.03 -15.62
C ALA A 72 4.83 -4.75 -14.43
N MET A 73 3.93 -5.69 -14.09
CA MET A 73 3.02 -5.54 -12.95
C MET A 73 3.78 -5.57 -11.62
N LYS A 74 4.79 -6.42 -11.47
CA LYS A 74 5.66 -6.43 -10.30
C LYS A 74 6.43 -5.12 -10.16
N GLU A 75 6.99 -4.60 -11.25
CA GLU A 75 7.67 -3.30 -11.24
C GLU A 75 6.73 -2.17 -10.80
N ILE A 76 5.53 -2.12 -11.33
CA ILE A 76 4.54 -1.10 -10.94
C ILE A 76 4.22 -1.21 -9.45
N LEU A 77 3.87 -2.40 -8.98
CA LEU A 77 3.41 -2.60 -7.61
C LEU A 77 4.52 -2.47 -6.56
N ARG A 78 5.77 -2.82 -6.90
CA ARG A 78 6.88 -2.91 -5.95
C ARG A 78 7.82 -1.71 -5.98
N ASN A 79 8.09 -1.15 -7.17
CA ASN A 79 9.20 -0.22 -7.35
C ASN A 79 8.77 1.15 -7.86
N ARG A 80 7.65 1.26 -8.57
CA ARG A 80 7.32 2.47 -9.30
C ARG A 80 6.26 3.35 -8.65
N VAL A 81 5.41 2.77 -7.81
CA VAL A 81 4.38 3.52 -7.11
C VAL A 81 4.84 3.79 -5.68
N ILE A 82 4.99 5.06 -5.34
CA ILE A 82 5.36 5.53 -4.01
C ILE A 82 4.18 6.30 -3.43
N ILE A 83 3.85 6.01 -2.17
CA ILE A 83 2.84 6.78 -1.43
C ILE A 83 3.56 7.57 -0.36
N LYS A 84 3.43 8.91 -0.41
CA LYS A 84 4.12 9.82 0.49
C LYS A 84 3.14 10.67 1.27
N LEU A 85 3.34 10.76 2.58
CA LEU A 85 2.66 11.72 3.46
C LEU A 85 3.52 12.97 3.57
N GLU A 86 2.98 14.14 3.25
CA GLU A 86 3.67 15.42 3.31
C GLU A 86 2.98 16.38 4.26
N ASN A 87 3.69 16.83 5.29
CA ASN A 87 3.11 17.67 6.35
C ASN A 87 2.89 19.13 5.93
N ASN A 88 3.55 19.60 4.88
CA ASN A 88 3.50 20.98 4.44
C ASN A 88 2.98 21.12 3.01
N VAL A 89 1.66 21.15 2.86
CA VAL A 89 0.98 21.16 1.55
C VAL A 89 0.98 22.55 0.90
N LEU A 90 1.22 23.61 1.68
CA LEU A 90 1.08 25.01 1.21
C LEU A 90 2.11 25.41 0.14
N ASN A 91 3.24 24.72 0.04
CA ASN A 91 4.34 25.03 -0.86
C ASN A 91 4.42 24.11 -2.08
N HIS A 92 3.41 23.25 -2.31
CA HIS A 92 3.48 22.32 -3.43
C HIS A 92 2.95 22.92 -4.72
N LYS A 93 3.66 22.62 -5.81
CA LYS A 93 3.15 22.91 -7.15
C LYS A 93 1.77 22.25 -7.32
N PRO A 94 0.84 22.92 -8.00
CA PRO A 94 -0.44 22.31 -8.36
C PRO A 94 -0.22 20.93 -9.00
N CYS A 95 -0.93 19.94 -8.55
CA CYS A 95 -0.94 18.60 -9.13
C CYS A 95 -2.38 18.09 -9.19
N SER A 96 -2.63 17.18 -10.12
CA SER A 96 -3.94 16.58 -10.32
C SER A 96 -4.39 15.81 -9.06
N LEU A 97 -5.71 15.79 -8.82
CA LEU A 97 -6.30 15.02 -7.75
C LEU A 97 -6.51 13.56 -8.18
N LEU A 98 -6.46 12.65 -7.22
CA LEU A 98 -6.74 11.24 -7.49
C LEU A 98 -8.16 11.02 -8.02
N SER A 99 -9.12 11.84 -7.60
CA SER A 99 -10.49 11.80 -8.11
C SER A 99 -10.61 12.16 -9.59
N GLU A 100 -9.67 12.93 -10.14
CA GLU A 100 -9.65 13.32 -11.54
C GLU A 100 -9.12 12.20 -12.46
N VAL A 101 -8.38 11.23 -11.89
CA VAL A 101 -7.88 10.09 -12.67
C VAL A 101 -9.00 9.10 -12.90
N SER A 102 -9.31 8.75 -14.14
CA SER A 102 -10.33 7.76 -14.47
C SER A 102 -9.98 6.37 -13.95
N LEU A 103 -10.98 5.51 -13.75
CA LEU A 103 -10.74 4.10 -13.39
C LEU A 103 -10.39 3.30 -14.65
N PHE A 104 -9.49 2.33 -14.48
CA PHE A 104 -9.14 1.35 -15.50
C PHE A 104 -10.16 0.21 -15.51
N ASN A 105 -11.27 0.40 -16.17
CA ASN A 105 -12.42 -0.52 -16.20
C ASN A 105 -12.50 -1.37 -17.48
N ALA A 106 -11.35 -1.59 -18.15
CA ALA A 106 -11.30 -2.34 -19.41
C ALA A 106 -11.72 -3.82 -19.27
N PHE A 107 -11.48 -4.43 -18.11
CA PHE A 107 -11.77 -5.84 -17.86
C PHE A 107 -12.89 -6.04 -16.84
N VAL A 108 -12.99 -5.18 -15.84
CA VAL A 108 -14.01 -5.19 -14.79
C VAL A 108 -14.80 -3.89 -14.88
N SER A 109 -15.96 -3.94 -15.55
CA SER A 109 -16.77 -2.74 -15.87
C SER A 109 -17.38 -2.05 -14.65
N ASN A 110 -17.58 -2.79 -13.55
CA ASN A 110 -18.13 -2.27 -12.29
C ASN A 110 -17.06 -1.91 -11.25
N LEU A 111 -15.82 -1.70 -11.67
CA LEU A 111 -14.73 -1.28 -10.81
C LEU A 111 -15.09 0.02 -10.10
N LYS A 112 -14.89 0.07 -8.77
CA LYS A 112 -15.24 1.23 -7.94
C LYS A 112 -14.00 1.81 -7.28
N ARG A 113 -14.01 3.14 -7.09
CA ARG A 113 -13.04 3.82 -6.21
C ARG A 113 -13.22 3.35 -4.78
N ASP A 114 -12.13 3.33 -4.03
CA ASP A 114 -12.20 3.09 -2.61
C ASP A 114 -12.88 4.32 -1.94
N ARG A 115 -13.75 4.07 -0.96
CA ARG A 115 -14.46 5.14 -0.24
C ARG A 115 -13.53 5.94 0.65
N THR A 116 -12.54 5.27 1.21
CA THR A 116 -11.50 5.84 2.06
C THR A 116 -10.14 5.44 1.51
N PHE A 117 -9.20 6.36 1.54
CA PHE A 117 -7.83 6.07 1.13
C PHE A 117 -7.10 5.34 2.26
N ASP A 118 -6.61 4.14 1.97
CA ASP A 118 -5.73 3.37 2.84
C ASP A 118 -4.40 3.18 2.11
N PRO A 119 -3.32 3.85 2.56
CA PRO A 119 -2.04 3.80 1.85
C PRO A 119 -1.43 2.41 1.76
N LEU A 120 -1.68 1.52 2.74
CA LEU A 120 -1.14 0.16 2.74
C LEU A 120 -1.91 -0.77 1.79
N ASN A 121 -3.19 -0.54 1.62
CA ASN A 121 -4.08 -1.35 0.78
C ASN A 121 -4.41 -0.71 -0.56
N PHE A 122 -3.88 0.49 -0.84
CA PHE A 122 -4.12 1.18 -2.10
C PHE A 122 -3.76 0.30 -3.31
N ASN A 123 -4.68 0.23 -4.26
CA ASN A 123 -4.47 -0.50 -5.50
C ASN A 123 -4.29 0.49 -6.67
N PRO A 124 -3.05 0.79 -7.08
CA PRO A 124 -2.78 1.74 -8.16
C PRO A 124 -3.29 1.24 -9.52
N LEU A 125 -3.44 -0.07 -9.70
CA LEU A 125 -3.90 -0.65 -10.97
C LEU A 125 -5.38 -0.36 -11.26
N LYS A 126 -6.16 0.08 -10.26
CA LYS A 126 -7.55 0.50 -10.44
C LYS A 126 -7.67 1.80 -11.24
N TYR A 127 -6.60 2.57 -11.31
CA TYR A 127 -6.59 3.89 -11.90
C TYR A 127 -5.87 3.89 -13.24
N ASN A 128 -6.36 4.69 -14.16
CA ASN A 128 -5.79 4.82 -15.50
C ASN A 128 -4.57 5.76 -15.47
N PHE A 129 -3.58 5.42 -14.65
CA PHE A 129 -2.31 6.12 -14.63
C PHE A 129 -1.51 5.81 -15.90
N GLU A 130 -0.76 6.79 -16.38
CA GLU A 130 0.13 6.61 -17.54
C GLU A 130 1.44 5.90 -17.14
N PHE A 131 1.35 4.60 -16.80
CA PHE A 131 2.53 3.84 -16.37
C PHE A 131 3.68 3.79 -17.38
N HIS A 132 3.46 4.19 -18.63
CA HIS A 132 4.49 4.26 -19.67
C HIS A 132 5.04 5.66 -19.89
N ALA A 133 4.58 6.67 -19.15
CA ALA A 133 5.09 8.02 -19.28
C ALA A 133 6.59 8.07 -18.91
N PRO A 134 7.39 8.85 -19.68
CA PRO A 134 8.83 8.96 -19.43
C PRO A 134 9.17 9.90 -18.27
N THR A 135 8.16 10.55 -17.69
CA THR A 135 8.31 11.53 -16.61
C THR A 135 7.62 11.07 -15.34
N ILE A 136 8.09 11.59 -14.20
CA ILE A 136 7.44 11.38 -12.91
C ILE A 136 6.06 12.01 -12.94
N GLN A 137 5.05 11.25 -12.55
CA GLN A 137 3.70 11.74 -12.34
C GLN A 137 3.43 11.85 -10.84
N ARG A 138 2.66 12.86 -10.46
CA ARG A 138 2.31 13.11 -9.06
C ARG A 138 0.83 13.45 -8.96
N PHE A 139 0.13 12.77 -8.06
CA PHE A 139 -1.29 12.96 -7.79
C PHE A 139 -1.49 13.17 -6.29
N ARG A 140 -2.36 14.10 -5.93
CA ARG A 140 -2.76 14.28 -4.54
C ARG A 140 -4.01 13.45 -4.25
N VAL A 141 -4.02 12.77 -3.12
CA VAL A 141 -5.23 12.13 -2.62
C VAL A 141 -6.16 13.20 -2.05
N ASP A 142 -7.40 13.19 -2.51
CA ASP A 142 -8.41 14.20 -2.15
C ASP A 142 -8.56 14.37 -0.64
N ASN A 143 -8.67 15.60 -0.22
CA ASN A 143 -8.84 15.99 1.19
C ASN A 143 -7.80 15.39 2.15
N SER A 144 -6.61 15.10 1.66
CA SER A 144 -5.53 14.52 2.46
C SER A 144 -4.17 15.17 2.16
N ASN A 145 -3.17 14.79 2.94
CA ASN A 145 -1.76 15.14 2.71
C ASN A 145 -0.98 14.00 2.06
N TYR A 146 -1.67 12.98 1.54
CA TYR A 146 -1.02 11.90 0.80
C TYR A 146 -0.86 12.27 -0.67
N PHE A 147 0.29 11.87 -1.19
CA PHE A 147 0.63 11.97 -2.61
C PHE A 147 0.97 10.59 -3.15
N ILE A 148 0.50 10.31 -4.35
CA ILE A 148 0.86 9.14 -5.14
C ILE A 148 1.85 9.60 -6.20
N ILE A 149 3.04 9.02 -6.17
CA ILE A 149 4.12 9.32 -7.10
C ILE A 149 4.33 8.08 -7.97
N ILE A 150 4.29 8.26 -9.27
CA ILE A 150 4.55 7.22 -10.26
C ILE A 150 5.88 7.51 -10.92
N ASN A 151 6.87 6.67 -10.66
CA ASN A 151 8.17 6.77 -11.31
C ASN A 151 8.12 6.25 -12.76
N PRO A 152 8.88 6.84 -13.68
CA PRO A 152 9.02 6.33 -15.04
C PRO A 152 9.64 4.93 -15.04
N GLN A 153 9.43 4.21 -16.11
CA GLN A 153 10.12 2.94 -16.32
C GLN A 153 11.61 3.23 -16.60
N ASN A 154 12.52 2.66 -15.79
CA ASN A 154 13.94 2.74 -16.06
C ASN A 154 14.28 1.75 -17.17
N TYR A 155 14.55 2.25 -18.37
CA TYR A 155 14.95 1.45 -19.53
C TYR A 155 16.39 0.94 -19.44
N ASN A 156 17.17 1.37 -18.44
CA ASN A 156 18.61 1.11 -18.34
C ASN A 156 19.00 -0.18 -17.62
N ASN A 157 18.03 -1.03 -17.28
CA ASN A 157 18.27 -2.31 -16.58
C ASN A 157 17.92 -3.52 -17.46
N GLN A 158 18.26 -3.46 -18.75
CA GLN A 158 18.26 -4.66 -19.62
C GLN A 158 19.68 -5.07 -19.97
#